data_61310de3915cd002723a8fd799d7f7e8
#
_entry.id   61310de3915cd002723a8fd799d7f7e8
#
_cell.length_a   1.000
_cell.length_b   1.000
_cell.length_c   1.000
_cell.angle_alpha   90.00
_cell.angle_beta   90.00
_cell.angle_gamma   90.00
#
_symmetry.space_group_name_H-M   'P 1'
#
loop_
_entity.id
_entity.type
_entity.pdbx_description
1 polymer ?
#
loop_
_entity_poly.entity_id
_entity_poly.type
_entity_poly.pdbx_seq_one_letter_code
_entity_poly.pdbx_strand_id
1 'polypeptide(L)'
;MRRCPPERFFMDKKIPLNIFLIIGQSNAYGTYDVPEGRDEWDFRREQMKDAVLPEPGTVFCLDVDNVGGMGDIYDLSSGRPGFSPALGKRWYELTGERTVMLQTAVGGAPIESWLKPEDGKRYTYGDPRSNFYETTLAGFRRIKEQLLVPGSQYCLNRVFAFWLQGETGMSNTYYPDKDGAGIGNWEFGDTSGLITDAEYYRDFMKIRQYLKEDFGCSFTGILLVRAVRETVSEESLKLGLYTDLVPVRAAQYAINRTTGPDTAIVSRVCDTARSTSYPDKTAPGYGLMGCNDLHYTQKGHNANGIAAAENTYAHLFGTTEAGDIEIIAPDGRKRFADGDTVSLRPGEAVRTAAAVLPLYTGTPELEYISSDSSVFTADVFGTLTAAPGTEGKTAVLTVKCPAAGLIKKLNVAVGK
;
A
#
# COMPACT_ATOMS: atom_id res chain seq x y z
N MET A 1 32.44 2.51 -62.41
CA MET A 1 31.72 1.84 -61.29
C MET A 1 31.60 2.80 -60.15
N ARG A 2 30.40 3.41 -59.93
CA ARG A 2 30.12 4.27 -58.80
C ARG A 2 29.71 3.36 -57.64
N ARG A 3 30.47 3.37 -56.55
CA ARG A 3 30.11 2.70 -55.32
C ARG A 3 28.95 3.49 -54.64
N CYS A 4 27.80 2.85 -54.44
CA CYS A 4 26.76 3.37 -53.56
C CYS A 4 27.33 3.58 -52.15
N PRO A 5 27.01 4.70 -51.50
CA PRO A 5 27.37 4.88 -50.10
C PRO A 5 26.60 3.86 -49.24
N PRO A 6 27.17 3.36 -48.15
CA PRO A 6 26.47 2.45 -47.25
C PRO A 6 25.25 3.19 -46.62
N GLU A 7 24.08 2.64 -46.83
CA GLU A 7 22.87 3.05 -46.11
C GLU A 7 23.17 2.95 -44.61
N ARG A 8 23.28 4.11 -43.95
CA ARG A 8 23.26 4.17 -42.49
C ARG A 8 21.85 3.76 -42.08
N PHE A 9 21.67 2.53 -41.66
CA PHE A 9 20.52 2.14 -40.88
C PHE A 9 20.54 3.00 -39.62
N PHE A 10 19.75 4.07 -39.60
CA PHE A 10 19.30 4.70 -38.35
C PHE A 10 18.42 3.65 -37.67
N MET A 11 19.00 2.86 -36.77
CA MET A 11 18.19 2.12 -35.81
C MET A 11 17.45 3.17 -35.01
N ASP A 12 16.16 3.33 -35.31
CA ASP A 12 15.29 4.22 -34.53
C ASP A 12 15.43 3.84 -33.07
N LYS A 13 15.89 4.79 -32.25
CA LYS A 13 16.14 4.57 -30.82
C LYS A 13 14.80 4.30 -30.18
N LYS A 14 14.57 3.06 -29.76
CA LYS A 14 13.34 2.67 -29.10
C LYS A 14 13.08 3.53 -27.84
N ILE A 15 11.82 3.82 -27.61
CA ILE A 15 11.37 4.61 -26.47
C ILE A 15 11.28 3.68 -25.24
N PRO A 16 11.99 3.98 -24.14
CA PRO A 16 11.84 3.24 -22.89
C PRO A 16 10.42 3.32 -22.35
N LEU A 17 9.83 2.17 -22.01
CA LEU A 17 8.49 2.06 -21.45
C LEU A 17 8.55 1.28 -20.14
N ASN A 18 8.07 1.88 -19.06
CA ASN A 18 7.91 1.21 -17.78
C ASN A 18 6.53 0.53 -17.72
N ILE A 19 6.42 -0.57 -16.98
CA ILE A 19 5.15 -1.17 -16.60
C ILE A 19 4.97 -0.98 -15.11
N PHE A 20 3.88 -0.31 -14.70
CA PHE A 20 3.52 -0.15 -13.29
C PHE A 20 2.30 -1.02 -12.99
N LEU A 21 2.50 -2.00 -12.11
CA LEU A 21 1.44 -2.87 -11.61
C LEU A 21 0.75 -2.16 -10.45
N ILE A 22 -0.51 -1.78 -10.63
CA ILE A 22 -1.32 -1.13 -9.59
C ILE A 22 -2.17 -2.21 -8.94
N ILE A 23 -1.78 -2.62 -7.76
CA ILE A 23 -2.30 -3.80 -7.07
C ILE A 23 -2.89 -3.37 -5.72
N GLY A 24 -4.01 -3.94 -5.35
CA GLY A 24 -4.63 -3.65 -4.07
C GLY A 24 -6.16 -3.68 -4.13
N GLN A 25 -6.80 -2.96 -3.24
CA GLN A 25 -8.25 -2.97 -3.14
C GLN A 25 -8.89 -1.63 -3.56
N SER A 26 -10.06 -1.30 -3.03
CA SER A 26 -10.88 -0.15 -3.44
C SER A 26 -10.12 1.18 -3.51
N ASN A 27 -9.24 1.46 -2.56
CA ASN A 27 -8.39 2.65 -2.56
C ASN A 27 -7.31 2.62 -3.68
N ALA A 28 -6.83 1.45 -4.06
CA ALA A 28 -5.96 1.30 -5.22
C ALA A 28 -6.73 1.38 -6.54
N TYR A 29 -7.98 0.91 -6.55
CA TYR A 29 -8.88 1.00 -7.70
C TYR A 29 -9.31 2.44 -8.00
N GLY A 30 -9.46 3.28 -6.97
CA GLY A 30 -9.96 4.66 -7.09
C GLY A 30 -11.44 4.80 -6.77
N THR A 31 -11.92 4.03 -5.80
CA THR A 31 -13.28 4.13 -5.28
C THR A 31 -13.45 5.41 -4.44
N TYR A 32 -14.65 5.99 -4.44
CA TYR A 32 -15.02 7.14 -3.62
C TYR A 32 -16.12 6.81 -2.63
N ASP A 33 -16.12 7.50 -1.49
CA ASP A 33 -17.26 7.54 -0.57
C ASP A 33 -18.31 8.50 -1.12
N VAL A 34 -19.39 7.97 -1.66
CA VAL A 34 -20.50 8.77 -2.20
C VAL A 34 -21.39 9.20 -1.02
N PRO A 35 -21.62 10.52 -0.81
CA PRO A 35 -22.50 10.99 0.24
C PRO A 35 -23.93 10.51 0.05
N GLU A 36 -24.63 10.25 1.15
CA GLU A 36 -26.04 9.84 1.11
C GLU A 36 -26.90 10.83 0.29
N GLY A 37 -27.77 10.29 -0.54
CA GLY A 37 -28.68 11.08 -1.41
C GLY A 37 -28.02 11.73 -2.64
N ARG A 38 -26.72 11.53 -2.87
CA ARG A 38 -26.04 11.99 -4.10
C ARG A 38 -26.09 10.91 -5.18
N ASP A 39 -26.30 11.32 -6.41
CA ASP A 39 -26.08 10.44 -7.57
C ASP A 39 -24.59 10.09 -7.70
N GLU A 40 -24.30 8.81 -7.87
CA GLU A 40 -22.93 8.31 -7.89
C GLU A 40 -22.13 8.84 -9.09
N TRP A 41 -22.76 8.90 -10.28
CA TRP A 41 -22.08 9.35 -11.49
C TRP A 41 -21.80 10.85 -11.48
N ASP A 42 -22.74 11.65 -10.94
CA ASP A 42 -22.54 13.08 -10.76
C ASP A 42 -21.42 13.36 -9.76
N PHE A 43 -21.41 12.61 -8.66
CA PHE A 43 -20.36 12.74 -7.64
C PHE A 43 -18.99 12.36 -8.21
N ARG A 44 -18.89 11.25 -8.94
CA ARG A 44 -17.65 10.84 -9.60
C ARG A 44 -17.16 11.88 -10.59
N ARG A 45 -18.04 12.46 -11.41
CA ARG A 45 -17.69 13.55 -12.34
C ARG A 45 -17.18 14.78 -11.62
N GLU A 46 -17.75 15.11 -10.45
CA GLU A 46 -17.26 16.20 -9.61
C GLU A 46 -15.87 15.93 -9.08
N GLN A 47 -15.62 14.75 -8.51
CA GLN A 47 -14.30 14.35 -8.03
C GLN A 47 -13.26 14.41 -9.15
N MET A 48 -13.59 13.99 -10.34
CA MET A 48 -12.66 13.99 -11.49
C MET A 48 -12.23 15.37 -11.95
N LYS A 49 -12.92 16.46 -11.54
CA LYS A 49 -12.44 17.84 -11.80
C LYS A 49 -11.13 18.16 -11.06
N ASP A 50 -10.86 17.46 -9.97
CA ASP A 50 -9.61 17.57 -9.20
C ASP A 50 -8.52 16.64 -9.71
N ALA A 51 -8.76 15.82 -10.74
CA ALA A 51 -7.79 14.84 -11.21
C ALA A 51 -6.53 15.50 -11.79
N VAL A 52 -5.38 15.04 -11.35
CA VAL A 52 -4.06 15.40 -11.90
C VAL A 52 -3.76 14.45 -13.05
N LEU A 53 -4.00 14.90 -14.27
CA LEU A 53 -3.86 14.09 -15.47
C LEU A 53 -2.49 14.25 -16.13
N PRO A 54 -1.92 13.18 -16.71
CA PRO A 54 -0.67 13.23 -17.49
C PRO A 54 -0.90 13.92 -18.85
N GLU A 55 0.19 14.34 -19.48
CA GLU A 55 0.18 14.81 -20.85
C GLU A 55 -0.11 13.65 -21.82
N PRO A 56 -0.83 13.90 -22.94
CA PRO A 56 -1.11 12.88 -23.92
C PRO A 56 0.15 12.15 -24.42
N GLY A 57 0.06 10.83 -24.57
CA GLY A 57 1.15 10.00 -25.06
C GLY A 57 2.26 9.71 -24.05
N THR A 58 2.12 10.12 -22.80
CA THR A 58 3.15 9.89 -21.76
C THR A 58 2.84 8.73 -20.82
N VAL A 59 1.55 8.53 -20.49
CA VAL A 59 1.08 7.47 -19.60
C VAL A 59 -0.12 6.76 -20.23
N PHE A 60 -0.04 5.44 -20.29
CA PHE A 60 -1.10 4.57 -20.77
C PHE A 60 -1.67 3.72 -19.64
N CYS A 61 -2.85 3.14 -19.83
CA CYS A 61 -3.48 2.25 -18.86
C CYS A 61 -4.15 1.06 -19.53
N LEU A 62 -4.03 -0.09 -18.92
CA LEU A 62 -4.86 -1.27 -19.15
C LEU A 62 -5.63 -1.54 -17.86
N ASP A 63 -6.94 -1.38 -17.89
CA ASP A 63 -7.83 -1.75 -16.79
C ASP A 63 -8.24 -3.22 -16.91
N VAL A 64 -8.24 -3.90 -15.78
CA VAL A 64 -8.80 -5.23 -15.63
C VAL A 64 -9.96 -5.13 -14.64
N ASP A 65 -11.13 -5.58 -15.04
CA ASP A 65 -12.32 -5.54 -14.20
C ASP A 65 -12.34 -6.64 -13.13
N ASN A 66 -13.33 -6.59 -12.25
CA ASN A 66 -13.49 -7.52 -11.12
C ASN A 66 -13.70 -8.99 -11.52
N VAL A 67 -14.03 -9.26 -12.78
CA VAL A 67 -14.26 -10.61 -13.30
C VAL A 67 -13.16 -11.06 -14.28
N GLY A 68 -12.08 -10.29 -14.38
CA GLY A 68 -10.94 -10.61 -15.23
C GLY A 68 -11.11 -10.19 -16.69
N GLY A 69 -12.17 -9.44 -17.02
CA GLY A 69 -12.31 -8.79 -18.32
C GLY A 69 -11.25 -7.70 -18.49
N MET A 70 -10.66 -7.61 -19.69
CA MET A 70 -9.63 -6.64 -20.01
C MET A 70 -10.14 -5.69 -21.09
N GLY A 71 -10.05 -4.39 -20.82
CA GLY A 71 -10.24 -3.35 -21.80
C GLY A 71 -9.12 -3.29 -22.84
N ASP A 72 -9.13 -2.26 -23.65
CA ASP A 72 -7.99 -1.90 -24.51
C ASP A 72 -7.02 -0.99 -23.74
N ILE A 73 -5.75 -0.97 -24.21
CA ILE A 73 -4.80 0.01 -23.68
C ILE A 73 -5.18 1.39 -24.19
N TYR A 74 -5.37 2.33 -23.30
CA TYR A 74 -5.77 3.70 -23.61
C TYR A 74 -4.82 4.73 -23.01
N ASP A 75 -4.86 5.96 -23.53
CA ASP A 75 -4.09 7.09 -23.01
C ASP A 75 -4.75 7.62 -21.74
N LEU A 76 -3.98 7.66 -20.65
CA LEU A 76 -4.48 8.03 -19.33
C LEU A 76 -4.78 9.54 -19.19
N SER A 77 -4.38 10.36 -20.16
CA SER A 77 -4.78 11.78 -20.24
C SER A 77 -6.30 11.97 -20.40
N SER A 78 -7.01 10.93 -20.86
CA SER A 78 -8.48 10.92 -20.92
C SER A 78 -9.15 10.89 -19.55
N GLY A 79 -8.39 10.58 -18.49
CA GLY A 79 -8.86 10.58 -17.11
C GLY A 79 -9.25 9.19 -16.59
N ARG A 80 -8.95 8.98 -15.32
CA ARG A 80 -9.30 7.80 -14.55
C ARG A 80 -9.32 8.16 -13.06
N PRO A 81 -10.29 7.64 -12.25
CA PRO A 81 -10.24 7.74 -10.79
C PRO A 81 -9.00 7.07 -10.20
N GLY A 82 -8.60 7.52 -9.00
CA GLY A 82 -7.52 6.90 -8.25
C GLY A 82 -6.19 7.63 -8.40
N PHE A 83 -5.14 7.01 -7.88
CA PHE A 83 -3.81 7.63 -7.79
C PHE A 83 -2.92 7.41 -9.04
N SER A 84 -3.29 6.50 -9.92
CA SER A 84 -2.50 6.13 -11.10
C SER A 84 -2.18 7.29 -12.05
N PRO A 85 -3.13 8.20 -12.38
CA PRO A 85 -2.82 9.34 -13.24
C PRO A 85 -1.76 10.26 -12.64
N ALA A 86 -1.90 10.63 -11.37
CA ALA A 86 -0.97 11.50 -10.67
C ALA A 86 0.42 10.84 -10.50
N LEU A 87 0.45 9.54 -10.20
CA LEU A 87 1.69 8.74 -10.15
C LEU A 87 2.43 8.78 -11.49
N GLY A 88 1.74 8.46 -12.58
CA GLY A 88 2.36 8.43 -13.89
C GLY A 88 2.81 9.79 -14.39
N LYS A 89 1.98 10.82 -14.20
CA LYS A 89 2.36 12.21 -14.51
C LYS A 89 3.63 12.61 -13.79
N ARG A 90 3.64 12.43 -12.46
CA ARG A 90 4.78 12.84 -11.64
C ARG A 90 6.04 12.05 -11.95
N TRP A 91 5.91 10.74 -12.22
CA TRP A 91 7.03 9.93 -12.67
C TRP A 91 7.61 10.46 -13.99
N TYR A 92 6.75 10.77 -14.98
CA TYR A 92 7.20 11.33 -16.25
C TYR A 92 7.90 12.69 -16.08
N GLU A 93 7.38 13.57 -15.21
CA GLU A 93 8.02 14.85 -14.89
C GLU A 93 9.43 14.67 -14.29
N LEU A 94 9.64 13.66 -13.46
CA LEU A 94 10.91 13.39 -12.81
C LEU A 94 11.94 12.69 -13.72
N THR A 95 11.48 11.85 -14.65
CA THR A 95 12.35 10.93 -15.38
C THR A 95 12.34 11.12 -16.89
N GLY A 96 11.30 11.69 -17.46
CA GLY A 96 11.02 11.68 -18.90
C GLY A 96 10.63 10.31 -19.46
N GLU A 97 10.47 9.28 -18.60
CA GLU A 97 10.17 7.91 -19.01
C GLU A 97 8.66 7.67 -19.12
N ARG A 98 8.21 7.13 -20.26
CA ARG A 98 6.82 6.73 -20.45
C ARG A 98 6.46 5.51 -19.61
N THR A 99 5.18 5.40 -19.31
CA THR A 99 4.66 4.34 -18.43
C THR A 99 3.35 3.78 -18.96
N VAL A 100 3.15 2.47 -18.81
CA VAL A 100 1.84 1.84 -18.91
C VAL A 100 1.44 1.31 -17.53
N MET A 101 0.27 1.72 -17.04
CA MET A 101 -0.32 1.23 -15.80
C MET A 101 -1.10 -0.06 -16.10
N LEU A 102 -0.82 -1.12 -15.37
CA LEU A 102 -1.69 -2.30 -15.33
C LEU A 102 -2.51 -2.21 -14.04
N GLN A 103 -3.76 -1.88 -14.19
CA GLN A 103 -4.68 -1.67 -13.08
C GLN A 103 -5.45 -2.96 -12.78
N THR A 104 -5.05 -3.67 -11.76
CA THR A 104 -5.68 -4.94 -11.33
C THR A 104 -6.19 -4.90 -9.89
N ALA A 105 -6.29 -3.71 -9.30
CA ALA A 105 -6.89 -3.55 -7.98
C ALA A 105 -8.39 -3.85 -7.99
N VAL A 106 -8.90 -4.52 -6.97
CA VAL A 106 -10.29 -4.95 -6.86
C VAL A 106 -10.87 -4.56 -5.51
N GLY A 107 -12.04 -3.91 -5.52
CA GLY A 107 -12.72 -3.48 -4.30
C GLY A 107 -12.99 -4.63 -3.34
N GLY A 108 -12.67 -4.45 -2.05
CA GLY A 108 -12.92 -5.46 -1.01
C GLY A 108 -12.02 -6.69 -1.05
N ALA A 109 -11.04 -6.77 -1.94
CA ALA A 109 -10.20 -7.95 -2.07
C ALA A 109 -9.22 -8.12 -0.90
N PRO A 110 -9.23 -9.28 -0.20
CA PRO A 110 -8.24 -9.60 0.81
C PRO A 110 -6.88 -9.94 0.18
N ILE A 111 -5.81 -9.90 0.97
CA ILE A 111 -4.44 -10.13 0.47
C ILE A 111 -4.27 -11.48 -0.21
N GLU A 112 -4.94 -12.51 0.28
CA GLU A 112 -4.88 -13.89 -0.23
C GLU A 112 -5.37 -14.01 -1.68
N SER A 113 -6.13 -13.05 -2.17
CA SER A 113 -6.61 -13.03 -3.56
C SER A 113 -5.49 -12.86 -4.59
N TRP A 114 -4.32 -12.42 -4.17
CA TRP A 114 -3.12 -12.32 -5.00
C TRP A 114 -2.12 -13.45 -4.80
N LEU A 115 -2.42 -14.42 -3.93
CA LEU A 115 -1.62 -15.64 -3.85
C LEU A 115 -1.86 -16.51 -5.09
N LYS A 116 -0.84 -17.25 -5.53
CA LYS A 116 -1.02 -18.29 -6.53
C LYS A 116 -2.03 -19.31 -6.04
N PRO A 117 -2.83 -19.93 -6.93
CA PRO A 117 -3.86 -20.90 -6.52
C PRO A 117 -3.37 -22.05 -5.63
N GLU A 118 -2.12 -22.46 -5.80
CA GLU A 118 -1.48 -23.50 -5.00
C GLU A 118 -1.05 -23.05 -3.60
N ASP A 119 -0.87 -21.74 -3.39
CA ASP A 119 -0.34 -21.15 -2.16
C ASP A 119 -1.41 -20.56 -1.24
N GLY A 120 -2.61 -20.33 -1.74
CA GLY A 120 -3.68 -19.65 -1.05
C GLY A 120 -5.03 -20.36 -1.13
N LYS A 121 -5.96 -19.95 -0.26
CA LYS A 121 -7.36 -20.25 -0.46
C LYS A 121 -7.84 -19.41 -1.64
N ARG A 122 -8.61 -20.00 -2.55
CA ARG A 122 -9.27 -19.24 -3.63
C ARG A 122 -10.31 -18.33 -2.98
N TYR A 123 -9.99 -17.06 -2.85
CA TYR A 123 -10.97 -16.04 -2.54
C TYR A 123 -11.46 -15.46 -3.86
N THR A 124 -12.75 -15.62 -4.11
CA THR A 124 -13.37 -15.19 -5.34
C THR A 124 -14.36 -14.11 -5.00
N TYR A 125 -13.98 -12.85 -5.24
CA TYR A 125 -14.95 -11.78 -5.23
C TYR A 125 -15.76 -11.87 -6.52
N GLY A 126 -16.99 -12.36 -6.40
CA GLY A 126 -17.97 -12.39 -7.49
C GLY A 126 -17.88 -13.54 -8.50
N ASP A 127 -16.73 -14.12 -8.76
CA ASP A 127 -16.56 -15.30 -9.62
C ASP A 127 -15.55 -16.28 -9.00
N PRO A 128 -15.98 -17.53 -8.68
CA PRO A 128 -15.09 -18.56 -8.14
C PRO A 128 -13.88 -18.92 -9.03
N ARG A 129 -13.81 -18.39 -10.23
CA ARG A 129 -12.72 -18.61 -11.18
C ARG A 129 -11.69 -17.48 -11.16
N SER A 130 -11.98 -16.33 -10.54
CA SER A 130 -11.09 -15.18 -10.55
C SER A 130 -9.99 -15.32 -9.49
N ASN A 131 -8.75 -15.36 -9.92
CA ASN A 131 -7.57 -15.19 -9.08
C ASN A 131 -6.83 -13.95 -9.58
N PHE A 132 -6.62 -12.98 -8.69
CA PHE A 132 -6.09 -11.68 -9.12
C PHE A 132 -4.60 -11.74 -9.48
N TYR A 133 -3.85 -12.71 -8.97
CA TYR A 133 -2.51 -12.99 -9.47
C TYR A 133 -2.56 -13.43 -10.94
N GLU A 134 -3.39 -14.43 -11.28
CA GLU A 134 -3.52 -14.91 -12.66
C GLU A 134 -4.03 -13.83 -13.61
N THR A 135 -4.99 -13.03 -13.14
CA THR A 135 -5.54 -11.88 -13.88
C THR A 135 -4.48 -10.82 -14.14
N THR A 136 -3.65 -10.50 -13.13
CA THR A 136 -2.53 -9.58 -13.28
C THR A 136 -1.50 -10.12 -14.29
N LEU A 137 -1.20 -11.41 -14.23
CA LEU A 137 -0.27 -12.06 -15.15
C LEU A 137 -0.79 -12.03 -16.60
N ALA A 138 -2.09 -12.26 -16.80
CA ALA A 138 -2.72 -12.16 -18.11
C ALA A 138 -2.66 -10.74 -18.69
N GLY A 139 -2.98 -9.73 -17.87
CA GLY A 139 -2.85 -8.31 -18.26
C GLY A 139 -1.42 -7.91 -18.58
N PHE A 140 -0.46 -8.39 -17.81
CA PHE A 140 0.97 -8.14 -18.07
C PHE A 140 1.42 -8.73 -19.42
N ARG A 141 1.01 -9.96 -19.74
CA ARG A 141 1.26 -10.59 -21.03
C ARG A 141 0.65 -9.79 -22.18
N ARG A 142 -0.61 -9.35 -22.02
CA ARG A 142 -1.30 -8.53 -23.02
C ARG A 142 -0.57 -7.20 -23.31
N ILE A 143 -0.07 -6.51 -22.30
CA ILE A 143 0.75 -5.30 -22.48
C ILE A 143 1.99 -5.63 -23.33
N LYS A 144 2.69 -6.73 -23.00
CA LYS A 144 3.88 -7.14 -23.77
C LYS A 144 3.55 -7.48 -25.22
N GLU A 145 2.45 -8.18 -25.46
CA GLU A 145 1.98 -8.57 -26.80
C GLU A 145 1.52 -7.39 -27.64
N GLN A 146 1.04 -6.31 -27.04
CA GLN A 146 0.56 -5.14 -27.79
C GLN A 146 1.62 -4.05 -27.94
N LEU A 147 2.44 -3.81 -26.92
CA LEU A 147 3.35 -2.66 -26.90
C LEU A 147 4.84 -3.03 -27.06
N LEU A 148 5.23 -4.27 -26.79
CA LEU A 148 6.65 -4.67 -26.75
C LEU A 148 7.03 -5.72 -27.79
N VAL A 149 6.24 -5.83 -28.86
CA VAL A 149 6.51 -6.77 -29.95
C VAL A 149 7.70 -6.33 -30.83
N PRO A 150 8.30 -7.24 -31.61
CA PRO A 150 9.25 -6.88 -32.62
C PRO A 150 8.71 -5.81 -33.60
N GLY A 151 9.46 -4.76 -33.82
CA GLY A 151 9.02 -3.61 -34.66
C GLY A 151 8.27 -2.51 -33.88
N SER A 152 7.89 -2.72 -32.61
CA SER A 152 7.34 -1.66 -31.78
C SER A 152 8.35 -0.54 -31.58
N GLN A 153 7.83 0.69 -31.47
CA GLN A 153 8.63 1.85 -31.07
C GLN A 153 9.09 1.79 -29.60
N TYR A 154 8.52 0.90 -28.79
CA TYR A 154 8.82 0.77 -27.36
C TYR A 154 9.78 -0.39 -27.07
N CYS A 155 10.53 -0.25 -25.97
CA CYS A 155 11.23 -1.36 -25.32
C CYS A 155 10.95 -1.32 -23.80
N LEU A 156 10.84 -2.51 -23.19
CA LEU A 156 10.68 -2.61 -21.74
C LEU A 156 11.89 -2.01 -21.03
N ASN A 157 11.65 -1.07 -20.14
CA ASN A 157 12.66 -0.47 -19.30
C ASN A 157 12.65 -1.09 -17.90
N ARG A 158 11.55 -0.89 -17.15
CA ARG A 158 11.40 -1.39 -15.78
C ARG A 158 9.99 -1.88 -15.53
N VAL A 159 9.86 -2.78 -14.55
CA VAL A 159 8.57 -3.17 -13.97
C VAL A 159 8.59 -2.82 -12.50
N PHE A 160 7.62 -2.02 -12.06
CA PHE A 160 7.38 -1.68 -10.65
C PHE A 160 5.99 -2.14 -10.24
N ALA A 161 5.82 -2.43 -8.96
CA ALA A 161 4.51 -2.66 -8.36
C ALA A 161 4.20 -1.56 -7.34
N PHE A 162 2.94 -1.12 -7.27
CA PHE A 162 2.43 -0.21 -6.25
C PHE A 162 1.28 -0.89 -5.53
N TRP A 163 1.49 -1.13 -4.25
CA TRP A 163 0.63 -1.93 -3.39
C TRP A 163 -0.14 -1.05 -2.42
N LEU A 164 -1.47 -1.01 -2.53
CA LEU A 164 -2.37 -0.35 -1.58
C LEU A 164 -3.51 -1.30 -1.22
N GLN A 165 -3.27 -2.12 -0.20
CA GLN A 165 -4.19 -3.15 0.29
C GLN A 165 -3.98 -3.34 1.79
N GLY A 166 -5.03 -3.73 2.51
CA GLY A 166 -4.95 -4.10 3.92
C GLY A 166 -6.23 -3.85 4.70
N GLU A 167 -7.12 -2.97 4.24
CA GLU A 167 -8.34 -2.63 4.97
C GLU A 167 -9.30 -3.82 5.07
N THR A 168 -9.40 -4.66 4.03
CA THR A 168 -10.30 -5.81 4.03
C THR A 168 -9.84 -6.91 4.98
N GLY A 169 -8.54 -7.15 5.12
CA GLY A 169 -8.02 -8.16 6.05
C GLY A 169 -8.32 -7.88 7.52
N MET A 170 -8.74 -6.65 7.82
CA MET A 170 -9.09 -6.19 9.18
C MET A 170 -10.60 -5.99 9.36
N SER A 171 -11.41 -6.31 8.37
CA SER A 171 -12.86 -6.33 8.52
C SER A 171 -13.31 -7.77 8.82
N ASN A 172 -14.00 -7.97 9.94
CA ASN A 172 -14.51 -9.27 10.38
C ASN A 172 -15.53 -9.93 9.45
N THR A 173 -15.66 -9.48 8.23
CA THR A 173 -16.92 -9.57 7.55
C THR A 173 -16.85 -10.24 6.20
N TYR A 174 -15.69 -10.79 5.82
CA TYR A 174 -15.56 -11.46 4.54
C TYR A 174 -15.29 -12.96 4.73
N TYR A 175 -16.36 -13.71 4.97
CA TYR A 175 -16.36 -15.16 4.76
C TYR A 175 -17.14 -15.48 3.49
N PRO A 176 -16.55 -16.23 2.54
CA PRO A 176 -17.39 -16.92 1.57
C PRO A 176 -18.37 -17.80 2.36
N ASP A 177 -19.64 -17.79 1.97
CA ASP A 177 -20.58 -18.71 2.57
C ASP A 177 -20.01 -20.14 2.46
N LYS A 178 -20.38 -21.01 3.41
CA LYS A 178 -19.86 -22.37 3.49
C LYS A 178 -20.13 -23.20 2.24
N ASP A 179 -21.00 -22.74 1.37
CA ASP A 179 -21.48 -23.41 0.17
C ASP A 179 -20.91 -22.83 -1.12
N GLY A 180 -20.10 -21.77 -1.06
CA GLY A 180 -19.38 -21.18 -2.21
C GLY A 180 -20.29 -20.50 -3.24
N ALA A 181 -21.52 -20.16 -2.88
CA ALA A 181 -22.56 -19.74 -3.83
C ALA A 181 -22.94 -18.27 -3.74
N GLY A 182 -22.24 -17.43 -2.98
CA GLY A 182 -22.60 -16.01 -2.90
C GLY A 182 -21.59 -15.11 -2.20
N ILE A 183 -21.82 -13.82 -2.28
CA ILE A 183 -21.17 -12.79 -1.45
C ILE A 183 -21.60 -13.10 -0.01
N GLY A 184 -20.65 -13.62 0.79
CA GLY A 184 -20.90 -14.17 2.10
C GLY A 184 -21.78 -13.29 2.98
N ASN A 185 -22.61 -13.92 3.75
CA ASN A 185 -23.34 -13.26 4.82
C ASN A 185 -22.34 -12.61 5.77
N TRP A 186 -22.44 -11.32 5.90
CA TRP A 186 -21.66 -10.51 6.81
C TRP A 186 -22.04 -10.88 8.26
N GLU A 187 -21.34 -11.83 8.87
CA GLU A 187 -21.48 -12.10 10.29
C GLU A 187 -20.63 -11.09 11.06
N PHE A 188 -21.31 -10.10 11.63
CA PHE A 188 -20.72 -9.02 12.39
C PHE A 188 -20.27 -9.49 13.77
N GLY A 189 -19.07 -9.13 14.16
CA GLY A 189 -18.59 -9.28 15.53
C GLY A 189 -17.69 -10.48 15.81
N ASP A 190 -17.45 -11.37 14.87
CA ASP A 190 -16.44 -12.42 15.01
C ASP A 190 -15.05 -11.90 14.61
N THR A 191 -14.16 -11.72 15.59
CA THR A 191 -12.76 -11.28 15.36
C THR A 191 -11.81 -12.45 15.07
N SER A 192 -12.27 -13.69 15.11
CA SER A 192 -11.43 -14.87 14.93
C SER A 192 -10.86 -15.02 13.51
N GLY A 193 -11.45 -14.31 12.53
CA GLY A 193 -11.01 -14.31 11.13
C GLY A 193 -10.18 -13.11 10.72
N LEU A 194 -9.79 -12.23 11.64
CA LEU A 194 -8.91 -11.11 11.32
C LEU A 194 -7.52 -11.62 10.98
N ILE A 195 -6.94 -11.06 9.89
CA ILE A 195 -5.57 -11.36 9.55
C ILE A 195 -4.62 -10.81 10.61
N THR A 196 -3.68 -11.61 11.06
CA THR A 196 -2.62 -11.17 11.94
C THR A 196 -1.51 -10.45 11.16
N ASP A 197 -0.69 -9.67 11.85
CA ASP A 197 0.51 -9.07 11.28
C ASP A 197 1.46 -10.11 10.66
N ALA A 198 1.65 -11.25 11.32
CA ALA A 198 2.49 -12.33 10.83
C ALA A 198 1.93 -12.99 9.55
N GLU A 199 0.61 -13.18 9.48
CA GLU A 199 -0.05 -13.73 8.28
C GLU A 199 0.04 -12.76 7.11
N TYR A 200 -0.29 -11.49 7.33
CA TYR A 200 -0.17 -10.45 6.30
C TYR A 200 1.27 -10.34 5.78
N TYR A 201 2.25 -10.31 6.69
CA TYR A 201 3.67 -10.30 6.33
C TYR A 201 4.06 -11.51 5.48
N ARG A 202 3.70 -12.72 5.92
CA ARG A 202 3.99 -13.97 5.20
C ARG A 202 3.41 -13.95 3.78
N ASP A 203 2.15 -13.56 3.65
CA ASP A 203 1.44 -13.59 2.37
C ASP A 203 1.96 -12.51 1.42
N PHE A 204 2.26 -11.31 1.93
CA PHE A 204 2.92 -10.28 1.13
C PHE A 204 4.31 -10.74 0.63
N MET A 205 5.10 -11.42 1.47
CA MET A 205 6.42 -11.91 1.06
C MET A 205 6.33 -12.93 -0.08
N LYS A 206 5.32 -13.78 -0.10
CA LYS A 206 5.04 -14.67 -1.24
C LYS A 206 4.66 -13.87 -2.48
N ILE A 207 3.74 -12.93 -2.37
CA ILE A 207 3.32 -12.06 -3.49
C ILE A 207 4.52 -11.31 -4.06
N ARG A 208 5.36 -10.74 -3.20
CA ARG A 208 6.59 -10.07 -3.61
C ARG A 208 7.52 -10.99 -4.40
N GLN A 209 7.65 -12.25 -3.98
CA GLN A 209 8.42 -13.26 -4.71
C GLN A 209 7.83 -13.48 -6.11
N TYR A 210 6.52 -13.65 -6.25
CA TYR A 210 5.87 -13.79 -7.56
C TYR A 210 6.08 -12.57 -8.44
N LEU A 211 5.97 -11.37 -7.88
CA LEU A 211 6.22 -10.13 -8.62
C LEU A 211 7.64 -10.09 -9.20
N LYS A 212 8.62 -10.58 -8.47
CA LYS A 212 10.02 -10.67 -8.96
C LYS A 212 10.18 -11.75 -10.03
N GLU A 213 9.69 -12.95 -9.80
CA GLU A 213 9.93 -14.11 -10.64
C GLU A 213 9.13 -14.09 -11.94
N ASP A 214 7.82 -13.75 -11.85
CA ASP A 214 6.91 -13.91 -12.98
C ASP A 214 6.73 -12.61 -13.78
N PHE A 215 6.93 -11.45 -13.15
CA PHE A 215 6.78 -10.14 -13.81
C PHE A 215 8.12 -9.43 -14.03
N GLY A 216 9.20 -9.90 -13.43
CA GLY A 216 10.48 -9.19 -13.46
C GLY A 216 10.43 -7.85 -12.72
N CYS A 217 9.56 -7.76 -11.71
CA CYS A 217 9.40 -6.55 -10.91
C CYS A 217 10.70 -6.25 -10.14
N SER A 218 11.25 -5.07 -10.36
CA SER A 218 12.51 -4.63 -9.74
C SER A 218 12.30 -3.79 -8.47
N PHE A 219 11.07 -3.31 -8.25
CA PHE A 219 10.73 -2.51 -7.08
C PHE A 219 9.24 -2.62 -6.74
N THR A 220 8.93 -2.69 -5.45
CA THR A 220 7.56 -2.65 -4.92
C THR A 220 7.40 -1.48 -3.95
N GLY A 221 6.60 -0.50 -4.35
CA GLY A 221 6.22 0.63 -3.51
C GLY A 221 4.96 0.31 -2.70
N ILE A 222 5.04 0.44 -1.37
CA ILE A 222 3.91 0.26 -0.46
C ILE A 222 3.29 1.63 -0.17
N LEU A 223 2.00 1.77 -0.42
CA LEU A 223 1.19 2.87 0.09
C LEU A 223 0.53 2.38 1.38
N LEU A 224 0.82 3.03 2.50
CA LEU A 224 0.30 2.62 3.80
C LEU A 224 -1.23 2.71 3.85
N VAL A 225 -1.85 1.73 4.50
CA VAL A 225 -3.27 1.83 4.87
C VAL A 225 -3.44 2.68 6.14
N ARG A 226 -4.63 3.22 6.35
CA ARG A 226 -4.95 3.91 7.63
C ARG A 226 -4.93 2.93 8.78
N ALA A 227 -4.45 3.39 9.93
CA ALA A 227 -4.48 2.59 11.14
C ALA A 227 -5.88 2.54 11.78
N VAL A 228 -6.56 3.69 11.83
CA VAL A 228 -7.87 3.87 12.47
C VAL A 228 -8.69 4.88 11.68
N ARG A 229 -9.99 4.64 11.53
CA ARG A 229 -10.94 5.63 11.00
C ARG A 229 -11.28 6.65 12.08
N GLU A 230 -11.37 7.94 11.72
CA GLU A 230 -11.67 9.03 12.65
C GLU A 230 -13.18 9.28 12.81
N THR A 231 -13.92 9.02 11.72
CA THR A 231 -15.37 9.16 11.70
C THR A 231 -16.01 7.80 11.49
N VAL A 232 -16.15 7.06 12.55
CA VAL A 232 -16.89 5.79 12.50
C VAL A 232 -18.26 6.04 13.12
N SER A 233 -19.34 5.71 12.40
CA SER A 233 -20.68 5.78 12.96
C SER A 233 -20.78 4.81 14.15
N GLU A 234 -21.64 5.12 15.12
CA GLU A 234 -21.92 4.20 16.23
C GLU A 234 -22.34 2.81 15.75
N GLU A 235 -23.03 2.75 14.61
CA GLU A 235 -23.43 1.51 13.96
C GLU A 235 -22.21 0.75 13.43
N SER A 236 -21.30 1.41 12.75
CA SER A 236 -20.05 0.79 12.27
C SER A 236 -19.16 0.31 13.42
N LEU A 237 -19.15 1.03 14.56
CA LEU A 237 -18.45 0.59 15.78
C LEU A 237 -19.10 -0.66 16.37
N LYS A 238 -20.44 -0.71 16.44
CA LYS A 238 -21.19 -1.89 16.90
C LYS A 238 -20.95 -3.10 15.99
N LEU A 239 -20.71 -2.85 14.72
CA LEU A 239 -20.45 -3.88 13.72
C LEU A 239 -18.97 -4.29 13.63
N GLY A 240 -18.08 -3.69 14.44
CA GLY A 240 -16.63 -4.00 14.43
C GLY A 240 -15.92 -3.67 13.12
N LEU A 241 -16.51 -2.81 12.30
CA LEU A 241 -15.97 -2.50 10.97
C LEU A 241 -14.75 -1.57 11.04
N TYR A 242 -13.62 -2.02 10.51
CA TYR A 242 -12.40 -1.20 10.29
C TYR A 242 -11.87 -0.50 11.54
N THR A 243 -12.01 -1.12 12.72
CA THR A 243 -11.66 -0.47 13.97
C THR A 243 -10.18 -0.61 14.33
N ASP A 244 -9.48 -1.61 13.82
CA ASP A 244 -8.08 -1.85 14.14
C ASP A 244 -7.27 -2.34 12.92
N LEU A 245 -6.66 -1.41 12.19
CA LEU A 245 -5.72 -1.68 11.09
C LEU A 245 -4.25 -1.71 11.56
N VAL A 246 -4.01 -1.59 12.85
CA VAL A 246 -2.66 -1.57 13.44
C VAL A 246 -1.86 -2.83 13.10
N PRO A 247 -2.41 -4.06 13.14
CA PRO A 247 -1.66 -5.25 12.74
C PRO A 247 -1.15 -5.20 11.31
N VAL A 248 -1.99 -4.82 10.35
CA VAL A 248 -1.60 -4.69 8.94
C VAL A 248 -0.52 -3.62 8.78
N ARG A 249 -0.67 -2.46 9.44
CA ARG A 249 0.37 -1.42 9.41
C ARG A 249 1.68 -1.89 10.03
N ALA A 250 1.62 -2.61 11.14
CA ALA A 250 2.82 -3.18 11.76
C ALA A 250 3.55 -4.12 10.78
N ALA A 251 2.78 -4.96 10.06
CA ALA A 251 3.34 -5.80 9.00
C ALA A 251 3.93 -4.99 7.85
N GLN A 252 3.26 -3.93 7.37
CA GLN A 252 3.78 -3.07 6.31
C GLN A 252 5.10 -2.38 6.72
N TYR A 253 5.22 -1.93 7.96
CA TYR A 253 6.49 -1.41 8.48
C TYR A 253 7.55 -2.51 8.61
N ALA A 254 7.18 -3.73 9.04
CA ALA A 254 8.11 -4.85 9.10
C ALA A 254 8.60 -5.24 7.70
N ILE A 255 7.73 -5.30 6.71
CA ILE A 255 8.08 -5.52 5.30
C ILE A 255 9.11 -4.46 4.84
N ASN A 256 8.82 -3.19 5.09
CA ASN A 256 9.74 -2.10 4.74
C ASN A 256 11.14 -2.27 5.36
N ARG A 257 11.26 -2.87 6.55
CA ARG A 257 12.54 -3.10 7.24
C ARG A 257 13.30 -4.33 6.77
N THR A 258 12.60 -5.36 6.30
CA THR A 258 13.19 -6.70 6.12
C THR A 258 13.39 -7.10 4.66
N THR A 259 12.88 -6.31 3.71
CA THR A 259 12.88 -6.68 2.29
C THR A 259 14.05 -6.14 1.47
N GLY A 260 14.90 -5.31 2.06
CA GLY A 260 16.03 -4.72 1.33
C GLY A 260 15.61 -3.62 0.34
N PRO A 261 16.47 -3.25 -0.62
CA PRO A 261 16.30 -2.06 -1.45
C PRO A 261 15.21 -2.17 -2.54
N ASP A 262 14.64 -3.35 -2.75
CA ASP A 262 13.62 -3.55 -3.79
C ASP A 262 12.18 -3.37 -3.29
N THR A 263 11.99 -2.95 -2.04
CA THR A 263 10.68 -2.64 -1.48
C THR A 263 10.78 -1.48 -0.49
N ALA A 264 9.91 -0.50 -0.61
CA ALA A 264 9.85 0.62 0.34
C ALA A 264 8.44 1.15 0.53
N ILE A 265 8.17 1.76 1.69
CA ILE A 265 6.98 2.57 1.89
C ILE A 265 7.17 3.89 1.13
N VAL A 266 6.31 4.11 0.13
CA VAL A 266 6.40 5.27 -0.76
C VAL A 266 5.27 6.29 -0.57
N SER A 267 4.22 5.94 0.19
CA SER A 267 3.20 6.91 0.59
C SER A 267 2.71 6.64 1.99
N ARG A 268 2.54 7.71 2.75
CA ARG A 268 1.92 7.75 4.08
C ARG A 268 0.87 8.87 4.19
N VAL A 269 0.26 9.21 3.08
CA VAL A 269 -0.82 10.23 3.03
C VAL A 269 -1.93 9.91 4.02
N CYS A 270 -2.20 8.63 4.26
CA CYS A 270 -3.15 8.16 5.26
C CYS A 270 -2.91 8.71 6.69
N ASP A 271 -1.68 9.05 7.06
CA ASP A 271 -1.36 9.55 8.41
C ASP A 271 -1.91 10.95 8.66
N THR A 272 -1.98 11.76 7.62
CA THR A 272 -2.46 13.15 7.71
C THR A 272 -3.83 13.36 7.07
N ALA A 273 -4.31 12.40 6.27
CA ALA A 273 -5.58 12.53 5.58
C ALA A 273 -6.74 12.63 6.57
N ARG A 274 -7.62 13.61 6.35
CA ARG A 274 -8.84 13.85 7.11
C ARG A 274 -10.06 13.76 6.21
N SER A 275 -11.16 13.28 6.77
CA SER A 275 -12.44 13.16 6.08
C SER A 275 -13.02 14.54 5.72
N THR A 276 -13.84 14.58 4.67
CA THR A 276 -14.68 15.75 4.36
C THR A 276 -15.71 16.04 5.46
N SER A 277 -15.98 15.06 6.34
CA SER A 277 -16.84 15.21 7.53
C SER A 277 -16.07 15.63 8.79
N TYR A 278 -14.75 15.81 8.71
CA TYR A 278 -13.94 16.21 9.85
C TYR A 278 -14.36 17.61 10.36
N PRO A 279 -14.51 17.81 11.68
CA PRO A 279 -15.05 19.07 12.22
C PRO A 279 -14.22 20.31 11.89
N ASP A 280 -12.90 20.20 11.98
CA ASP A 280 -11.98 21.30 11.65
C ASP A 280 -11.58 21.25 10.18
N LYS A 281 -12.22 22.11 9.38
CA LYS A 281 -11.96 22.23 7.94
C LYS A 281 -10.60 22.85 7.60
N THR A 282 -9.90 23.40 8.58
CA THR A 282 -8.57 24.01 8.43
C THR A 282 -7.45 23.03 8.80
N ALA A 283 -7.79 21.87 9.36
CA ALA A 283 -6.82 20.86 9.74
C ALA A 283 -5.98 20.39 8.53
N PRO A 284 -4.67 20.16 8.72
CA PRO A 284 -3.85 19.58 7.67
C PRO A 284 -4.46 18.26 7.15
N GLY A 285 -4.51 18.13 5.82
CA GLY A 285 -5.08 16.93 5.18
C GLY A 285 -6.60 16.87 5.12
N TYR A 286 -7.33 17.92 5.56
CA TYR A 286 -8.78 17.99 5.39
C TYR A 286 -9.21 17.76 3.95
N GLY A 287 -10.22 16.92 3.76
CA GLY A 287 -10.80 16.62 2.45
C GLY A 287 -9.99 15.66 1.58
N LEU A 288 -8.94 15.04 2.12
CA LEU A 288 -8.23 13.98 1.42
C LEU A 288 -8.95 12.62 1.51
N MET A 289 -9.79 12.42 2.53
CA MET A 289 -10.70 11.26 2.64
C MET A 289 -12.14 11.68 2.38
N GLY A 290 -12.94 10.75 1.86
CA GLY A 290 -14.37 10.92 1.65
C GLY A 290 -15.17 11.02 2.95
N CYS A 291 -16.48 11.19 2.83
CA CYS A 291 -17.39 11.45 3.97
C CYS A 291 -17.45 10.31 4.99
N ASN A 292 -17.26 9.07 4.55
CA ASN A 292 -17.26 7.88 5.42
C ASN A 292 -15.87 7.53 5.99
N ASP A 293 -14.85 8.34 5.66
CA ASP A 293 -13.47 8.12 6.11
C ASP A 293 -12.90 6.74 5.71
N LEU A 294 -13.41 6.16 4.64
CA LEU A 294 -12.99 4.86 4.09
C LEU A 294 -12.16 5.02 2.82
N HIS A 295 -12.69 5.76 1.85
CA HIS A 295 -12.02 5.96 0.57
C HIS A 295 -11.47 7.37 0.44
N TYR A 296 -10.37 7.50 -0.29
CA TYR A 296 -9.81 8.82 -0.63
C TYR A 296 -10.74 9.60 -1.55
N THR A 297 -10.75 10.92 -1.42
CA THR A 297 -11.21 11.82 -2.50
C THR A 297 -10.20 11.80 -3.65
N GLN A 298 -10.55 12.40 -4.80
CA GLN A 298 -9.55 12.51 -5.87
C GLN A 298 -8.32 13.32 -5.44
N LYS A 299 -8.47 14.33 -4.57
CA LYS A 299 -7.33 15.05 -3.97
C LYS A 299 -6.42 14.13 -3.15
N GLY A 300 -7.01 13.24 -2.36
CA GLY A 300 -6.26 12.24 -1.60
C GLY A 300 -5.56 11.21 -2.50
N HIS A 301 -6.22 10.78 -3.56
CA HIS A 301 -5.60 9.93 -4.57
C HIS A 301 -4.44 10.62 -5.27
N ASN A 302 -4.60 11.88 -5.68
CA ASN A 302 -3.49 12.65 -6.27
C ASN A 302 -2.29 12.75 -5.32
N ALA A 303 -2.54 13.06 -4.04
CA ALA A 303 -1.49 13.15 -3.03
C ALA A 303 -0.72 11.81 -2.89
N ASN A 304 -1.46 10.68 -2.87
CA ASN A 304 -0.85 9.36 -2.86
C ASN A 304 -0.01 9.08 -4.10
N GLY A 305 -0.49 9.43 -5.29
CA GLY A 305 0.22 9.22 -6.55
C GLY A 305 1.50 10.05 -6.65
N ILE A 306 1.42 11.33 -6.28
CA ILE A 306 2.58 12.23 -6.27
C ILE A 306 3.62 11.72 -5.27
N ALA A 307 3.22 11.42 -4.02
CA ALA A 307 4.13 10.90 -3.00
C ALA A 307 4.79 9.58 -3.44
N ALA A 308 4.01 8.67 -4.03
CA ALA A 308 4.53 7.40 -4.52
C ALA A 308 5.58 7.59 -5.62
N ALA A 309 5.38 8.51 -6.57
CA ALA A 309 6.36 8.81 -7.61
C ALA A 309 7.64 9.42 -7.03
N GLU A 310 7.50 10.46 -6.21
CA GLU A 310 8.63 11.20 -5.64
C GLU A 310 9.49 10.32 -4.73
N ASN A 311 8.86 9.56 -3.85
CA ASN A 311 9.57 8.70 -2.92
C ASN A 311 10.19 7.48 -3.62
N THR A 312 9.54 6.91 -4.65
CA THR A 312 10.14 5.88 -5.50
C THR A 312 11.37 6.42 -6.24
N TYR A 313 11.26 7.61 -6.81
CA TYR A 313 12.39 8.26 -7.48
C TYR A 313 13.55 8.51 -6.51
N ALA A 314 13.26 9.08 -5.34
CA ALA A 314 14.27 9.34 -4.31
C ALA A 314 14.92 8.03 -3.82
N HIS A 315 14.15 6.95 -3.65
CA HIS A 315 14.66 5.64 -3.25
C HIS A 315 15.61 5.04 -4.29
N LEU A 316 15.25 5.11 -5.58
CA LEU A 316 16.02 4.45 -6.64
C LEU A 316 17.21 5.26 -7.14
N PHE A 317 17.15 6.59 -7.07
CA PHE A 317 18.12 7.50 -7.69
C PHE A 317 18.69 8.54 -6.72
N GLY A 318 18.14 8.64 -5.52
CA GLY A 318 18.61 9.57 -4.50
C GLY A 318 19.78 9.03 -3.70
N THR A 319 20.43 9.93 -2.96
CA THR A 319 21.51 9.63 -2.00
C THR A 319 21.02 9.83 -0.57
N THR A 320 19.80 9.46 -0.28
CA THR A 320 19.17 9.77 1.01
C THR A 320 19.75 8.89 2.10
N GLU A 321 20.32 9.51 3.12
CA GLU A 321 20.82 8.82 4.30
C GLU A 321 19.72 8.70 5.37
N ALA A 322 19.81 7.65 6.17
CA ALA A 322 18.94 7.47 7.33
C ALA A 322 19.23 8.56 8.37
N GLY A 323 18.21 9.32 8.75
CA GLY A 323 18.36 10.48 9.65
C GLY A 323 17.75 10.29 11.04
N ASP A 324 16.72 9.47 11.20
CA ASP A 324 16.04 9.22 12.49
C ASP A 324 15.32 7.88 12.50
N ILE A 325 14.93 7.42 13.69
CA ILE A 325 14.00 6.33 13.90
C ILE A 325 12.67 6.91 14.40
N GLU A 326 11.59 6.69 13.66
CA GLU A 326 10.24 7.00 14.12
C GLU A 326 9.64 5.77 14.81
N ILE A 327 9.04 5.97 16.00
CA ILE A 327 8.25 4.94 16.69
C ILE A 327 6.82 5.47 16.80
N ILE A 328 5.85 4.66 16.35
CA ILE A 328 4.45 5.05 16.25
C ILE A 328 3.64 4.24 17.27
N ALA A 329 2.71 4.91 17.96
CA ALA A 329 1.77 4.26 18.88
C ALA A 329 0.85 3.26 18.15
N PRO A 330 0.25 2.33 18.90
CA PRO A 330 -0.64 1.30 18.34
C PRO A 330 -1.79 1.86 17.48
N ASP A 331 -2.31 3.04 17.83
CA ASP A 331 -3.39 3.73 17.09
C ASP A 331 -2.91 4.42 15.80
N GLY A 332 -1.61 4.38 15.53
CA GLY A 332 -0.99 5.03 14.37
C GLY A 332 -0.96 6.56 14.42
N ARG A 333 -1.49 7.18 15.47
CA ARG A 333 -1.67 8.64 15.58
C ARG A 333 -0.55 9.32 16.35
N LYS A 334 -0.11 8.70 17.44
CA LYS A 334 0.95 9.24 18.29
C LYS A 334 2.31 8.77 17.79
N ARG A 335 3.22 9.72 17.61
CA ARG A 335 4.65 9.46 17.43
C ARG A 335 5.36 9.69 18.74
N PHE A 336 6.13 8.70 19.17
CA PHE A 336 6.90 8.79 20.40
C PHE A 336 8.18 9.56 20.20
N ALA A 337 8.40 10.55 21.05
CA ALA A 337 9.71 11.17 21.20
C ALA A 337 10.67 10.23 21.97
N ASP A 338 11.97 10.49 21.88
CA ASP A 338 12.96 9.78 22.69
C ASP A 338 12.69 10.02 24.18
N GLY A 339 12.67 8.94 24.96
CA GLY A 339 12.34 8.98 26.38
C GLY A 339 10.86 8.99 26.75
N ASP A 340 9.95 9.02 25.77
CA ASP A 340 8.50 8.88 26.04
C ASP A 340 8.18 7.54 26.69
N THR A 341 7.01 7.47 27.35
CA THR A 341 6.56 6.27 28.06
C THR A 341 5.43 5.56 27.31
N VAL A 342 5.60 4.25 27.13
CA VAL A 342 4.55 3.30 26.74
C VAL A 342 4.04 2.62 28.01
N SER A 343 2.74 2.66 28.25
CA SER A 343 2.12 1.99 29.40
C SER A 343 1.52 0.66 28.96
N LEU A 344 1.79 -0.39 29.71
CA LEU A 344 1.25 -1.74 29.54
C LEU A 344 0.52 -2.17 30.81
N ARG A 345 -0.44 -3.10 30.69
CA ARG A 345 -0.98 -3.87 31.80
C ARG A 345 -0.21 -5.19 31.91
N PRO A 346 -0.16 -5.82 33.09
CA PRO A 346 0.45 -7.15 33.23
C PRO A 346 -0.16 -8.17 32.26
N GLY A 347 0.66 -8.85 31.51
CA GLY A 347 0.22 -9.80 30.48
C GLY A 347 -0.35 -9.18 29.20
N GLU A 348 -0.42 -7.84 29.11
CA GLU A 348 -0.89 -7.15 27.90
C GLU A 348 0.19 -7.13 26.82
N ALA A 349 -0.24 -7.29 25.59
CA ALA A 349 0.57 -7.07 24.39
C ALA A 349 0.11 -5.77 23.69
N VAL A 350 1.03 -4.83 23.51
CA VAL A 350 0.77 -3.55 22.83
C VAL A 350 1.70 -3.46 21.62
N ARG A 351 1.11 -3.19 20.46
CA ARG A 351 1.88 -2.99 19.23
C ARG A 351 2.39 -1.58 19.10
N THR A 352 3.67 -1.44 18.80
CA THR A 352 4.26 -0.23 18.25
C THR A 352 4.75 -0.54 16.85
N ALA A 353 4.95 0.46 16.01
CA ALA A 353 5.64 0.31 14.75
C ALA A 353 6.87 1.22 14.74
N ALA A 354 7.98 0.76 14.22
CA ALA A 354 9.15 1.63 14.03
C ALA A 354 9.61 1.61 12.58
N ALA A 355 10.07 2.75 12.12
CA ALA A 355 10.62 2.93 10.79
C ALA A 355 11.82 3.88 10.82
N VAL A 356 12.75 3.68 9.91
CA VAL A 356 13.81 4.64 9.65
C VAL A 356 13.28 5.74 8.75
N LEU A 357 13.64 6.98 9.03
CA LEU A 357 13.25 8.13 8.23
C LEU A 357 14.42 8.67 7.40
N PRO A 358 14.14 9.13 6.19
CA PRO A 358 12.86 9.02 5.48
C PRO A 358 12.51 7.56 5.13
N LEU A 359 11.22 7.22 5.05
CA LEU A 359 10.75 5.83 4.87
C LEU A 359 11.30 5.12 3.63
N TYR A 360 11.70 5.87 2.63
CA TYR A 360 12.23 5.37 1.36
C TYR A 360 13.78 5.25 1.34
N THR A 361 14.48 5.40 2.47
CA THR A 361 15.96 5.33 2.51
C THR A 361 16.53 3.95 2.23
N GLY A 362 15.72 2.98 1.84
CA GLY A 362 16.14 1.58 1.79
C GLY A 362 16.25 1.01 3.21
N THR A 363 15.86 -0.18 3.38
CA THR A 363 15.45 -0.77 4.64
C THR A 363 16.61 -1.22 5.51
N PRO A 364 17.11 -0.39 6.41
CA PRO A 364 18.00 -0.90 7.42
C PRO A 364 17.20 -1.76 8.42
N GLU A 365 17.73 -2.88 8.76
CA GLU A 365 17.19 -3.75 9.80
C GLU A 365 17.10 -2.98 11.13
N LEU A 366 15.98 -3.16 11.83
CA LEU A 366 15.77 -2.61 13.17
C LEU A 366 15.79 -3.71 14.21
N GLU A 367 16.54 -3.47 15.29
CA GLU A 367 16.59 -4.32 16.46
C GLU A 367 15.73 -3.72 17.59
N TYR A 368 14.87 -4.53 18.19
CA TYR A 368 14.06 -4.18 19.37
C TYR A 368 14.66 -4.88 20.59
N ILE A 369 15.12 -4.11 21.55
CA ILE A 369 15.84 -4.64 22.73
C ILE A 369 15.14 -4.15 24.01
N SER A 370 14.66 -5.08 24.83
CA SER A 370 14.25 -4.79 26.20
C SER A 370 15.48 -4.73 27.12
N SER A 371 15.57 -3.72 27.97
CA SER A 371 16.61 -3.66 29.01
C SER A 371 16.41 -4.70 30.11
N ASP A 372 15.18 -5.21 30.26
CA ASP A 372 14.83 -6.27 31.22
C ASP A 372 13.70 -7.13 30.63
N SER A 373 14.04 -8.27 30.08
CA SER A 373 13.09 -9.21 29.48
C SER A 373 12.16 -9.88 30.51
N SER A 374 12.46 -9.77 31.82
CA SER A 374 11.56 -10.20 32.87
C SER A 374 10.41 -9.21 33.11
N VAL A 375 10.52 -7.97 32.61
CA VAL A 375 9.46 -6.94 32.66
C VAL A 375 8.60 -6.96 31.40
N PHE A 376 9.24 -6.94 30.24
CA PHE A 376 8.56 -7.08 28.96
C PHE A 376 9.50 -7.67 27.88
N THR A 377 8.90 -8.27 26.85
CA THR A 377 9.59 -8.68 25.62
C THR A 377 9.13 -7.83 24.44
N ALA A 378 9.91 -7.77 23.37
CA ALA A 378 9.55 -7.13 22.11
C ALA A 378 9.83 -8.07 20.95
N ASP A 379 8.93 -8.14 19.97
CA ASP A 379 9.09 -8.92 18.74
C ASP A 379 9.57 -8.05 17.56
N VAL A 380 9.83 -8.69 16.41
CA VAL A 380 10.28 -8.02 15.18
C VAL A 380 9.24 -7.08 14.59
N PHE A 381 7.96 -7.22 14.96
CA PHE A 381 6.88 -6.34 14.52
C PHE A 381 6.69 -5.14 15.45
N GLY A 382 7.46 -5.05 16.54
CA GLY A 382 7.34 -4.00 17.55
C GLY A 382 6.22 -4.24 18.55
N THR A 383 5.75 -5.49 18.71
CA THR A 383 4.82 -5.88 19.76
C THR A 383 5.57 -5.99 21.08
N LEU A 384 5.16 -5.19 22.07
CA LEU A 384 5.68 -5.19 23.43
C LEU A 384 4.74 -6.03 24.28
N THR A 385 5.24 -7.11 24.90
CA THR A 385 4.43 -7.98 25.76
C THR A 385 4.93 -7.89 27.21
N ALA A 386 4.11 -7.36 28.12
CA ALA A 386 4.42 -7.30 29.53
C ALA A 386 4.37 -8.68 30.18
N ALA A 387 5.35 -9.01 31.02
CA ALA A 387 5.34 -10.26 31.75
C ALA A 387 4.27 -10.19 32.89
N PRO A 388 3.59 -11.32 33.21
CA PRO A 388 2.68 -11.38 34.36
C PRO A 388 3.41 -11.07 35.68
N GLY A 389 2.73 -10.39 36.61
CA GLY A 389 3.27 -10.10 37.96
C GLY A 389 4.38 -9.03 37.97
N THR A 390 4.35 -8.13 36.97
CA THR A 390 5.33 -7.03 36.85
C THR A 390 4.75 -5.66 37.12
N GLU A 391 3.62 -5.60 37.84
CA GLU A 391 2.95 -4.36 38.23
C GLU A 391 3.90 -3.37 38.94
N GLY A 392 3.89 -2.13 38.46
CA GLY A 392 4.74 -1.06 38.97
C GLY A 392 6.20 -1.11 38.54
N LYS A 393 6.59 -2.12 37.76
CA LYS A 393 7.95 -2.19 37.19
C LYS A 393 8.06 -1.32 35.94
N THR A 394 9.31 -0.91 35.66
CA THR A 394 9.68 -0.17 34.46
C THR A 394 10.92 -0.79 33.82
N ALA A 395 11.00 -0.72 32.50
CA ALA A 395 12.19 -1.08 31.75
C ALA A 395 12.29 -0.17 30.50
N VAL A 396 13.40 -0.25 29.77
CA VAL A 396 13.63 0.59 28.60
C VAL A 396 13.57 -0.27 27.33
N LEU A 397 12.73 0.14 26.37
CA LEU A 397 12.79 -0.32 25.01
C LEU A 397 13.89 0.48 24.28
N THR A 398 14.83 -0.20 23.66
CA THR A 398 15.79 0.40 22.75
C THR A 398 15.51 -0.11 21.34
N VAL A 399 15.23 0.79 20.40
CA VAL A 399 15.14 0.48 18.97
C VAL A 399 16.42 0.98 18.31
N LYS A 400 17.14 0.07 17.63
CA LYS A 400 18.41 0.38 16.97
C LYS A 400 18.31 0.14 15.47
N CYS A 401 18.97 0.99 14.72
CA CYS A 401 19.32 0.77 13.32
C CYS A 401 20.87 0.63 13.24
N PRO A 402 21.44 -0.58 13.31
CA PRO A 402 22.89 -0.75 13.34
C PRO A 402 23.56 -0.19 12.09
N ALA A 403 22.95 -0.37 10.92
CA ALA A 403 23.50 0.09 9.64
C ALA A 403 23.68 1.61 9.56
N ALA A 404 22.83 2.38 10.26
CA ALA A 404 22.88 3.85 10.28
C ALA A 404 23.41 4.42 11.61
N GLY A 405 23.73 3.57 12.59
CA GLY A 405 24.15 4.03 13.91
C GLY A 405 23.08 4.76 14.73
N LEU A 406 21.80 4.65 14.33
CA LEU A 406 20.69 5.33 14.98
C LEU A 406 20.16 4.53 16.15
N ILE A 407 19.75 5.22 17.20
CA ILE A 407 19.13 4.64 18.41
C ILE A 407 18.00 5.54 18.87
N LYS A 408 16.87 4.92 19.24
CA LYS A 408 15.75 5.57 19.92
C LYS A 408 15.31 4.76 21.12
N LYS A 409 14.97 5.42 22.22
CA LYS A 409 14.61 4.76 23.48
C LYS A 409 13.23 5.22 23.94
N LEU A 410 12.46 4.27 24.48
CA LEU A 410 11.19 4.55 25.18
C LEU A 410 11.24 3.91 26.55
N ASN A 411 10.60 4.55 27.53
CA ASN A 411 10.30 3.92 28.80
C ASN A 411 9.08 3.01 28.63
N VAL A 412 9.14 1.81 29.19
CA VAL A 412 7.98 0.90 29.25
C VAL A 412 7.61 0.77 30.72
N ALA A 413 6.40 1.18 31.07
CA ALA A 413 5.88 1.12 32.44
C ALA A 413 4.73 0.12 32.50
N VAL A 414 4.81 -0.85 33.42
CA VAL A 414 3.71 -1.78 33.67
C VAL A 414 2.85 -1.23 34.80
N GLY A 415 1.61 -0.86 34.47
CA GLY A 415 0.65 -0.29 35.40
C GLY A 415 0.26 -1.26 36.54
N LYS A 416 -0.44 -0.72 37.56
CA LYS A 416 -1.02 -1.53 38.62
C LYS A 416 -2.37 -2.10 38.23
#